data_388a59be4937b1d85a68e6ca4327e692
#
_entry.id   388a59be4937b1d85a68e6ca4327e692
#
_cell.length_a   1.000
_cell.length_b   1.000
_cell.length_c   1.000
_cell.angle_alpha   90.00
_cell.angle_beta   90.00
_cell.angle_gamma   90.00
#
_symmetry.space_group_name_H-M   'P 1'
#
loop_
_entity.id
_entity.type
_entity.pdbx_description
1 polymer ?
#
loop_
_entity_poly.entity_id
_entity_poly.type
_entity_poly.pdbx_seq_one_letter_code
_entity_poly.pdbx_strand_id
1 'polypeptide(L)'
;MTITLRPGTTVMFTGDSITDLRRPVDEDETGCAYPLRVAGEWCFRHPDRPVTWLNTANAGDKVVDLETRWQTDVLDAHPDVVSILVGVNDMGWHTLDPDGYVIPVEEFQAGYDRLLAPLAAAGTQLILIEPFLLPIDGVVEAGVASVGPEERKEWRADLDPKIEAVHALAEKYDAHLIPADTMFAELAATTGPEYWSADGVHPTAAGHHALATAWLRLTT
;
A
#
# COMPACT_ATOMS: atom_id res chain seq x y z
N MET A 1 -4.38 16.78 10.23
CA MET A 1 -3.81 17.90 9.42
C MET A 1 -3.81 17.50 7.96
N THR A 2 -3.64 18.45 7.00
CA THR A 2 -3.54 18.13 5.57
C THR A 2 -2.12 18.45 5.08
N ILE A 3 -1.67 17.68 4.10
CA ILE A 3 -0.38 17.88 3.42
C ILE A 3 -0.59 18.94 2.33
N THR A 4 0.19 20.01 2.35
CA THR A 4 0.15 21.03 1.30
C THR A 4 1.17 20.71 0.21
N LEU A 5 0.70 20.31 -0.97
CA LEU A 5 1.56 20.08 -2.12
C LEU A 5 1.80 21.41 -2.86
N ARG A 6 3.03 21.89 -2.77
CA ARG A 6 3.49 23.12 -3.43
C ARG A 6 4.10 22.82 -4.81
N PRO A 7 4.19 23.81 -5.72
CA PRO A 7 4.97 23.64 -6.95
C PRO A 7 6.40 23.16 -6.63
N GLY A 8 6.83 22.09 -7.29
CA GLY A 8 8.14 21.49 -7.09
C GLY A 8 8.22 20.44 -5.98
N THR A 9 7.14 20.16 -5.23
CA THR A 9 7.09 19.04 -4.27
C THR A 9 7.36 17.71 -4.97
N THR A 10 8.18 16.87 -4.37
CA THR A 10 8.42 15.48 -4.79
C THR A 10 7.61 14.55 -3.90
N VAL A 11 6.68 13.84 -4.52
CA VAL A 11 5.85 12.79 -3.88
C VAL A 11 6.32 11.44 -4.37
N MET A 12 6.62 10.55 -3.44
CA MET A 12 7.01 9.18 -3.73
C MET A 12 6.00 8.19 -3.19
N PHE A 13 5.63 7.24 -4.04
CA PHE A 13 4.89 6.04 -3.67
C PHE A 13 5.85 4.86 -3.62
N THR A 14 5.71 4.01 -2.63
CA THR A 14 6.48 2.77 -2.50
C THR A 14 5.67 1.69 -1.78
N GLY A 15 6.12 0.46 -1.86
CA GLY A 15 5.44 -0.70 -1.30
C GLY A 15 5.46 -1.89 -2.24
N ASP A 16 4.35 -2.61 -2.30
CA ASP A 16 4.19 -3.86 -3.02
C ASP A 16 3.40 -3.72 -4.35
N SER A 17 2.84 -4.85 -4.84
CA SER A 17 2.08 -4.94 -6.09
C SER A 17 0.88 -3.99 -6.17
N ILE A 18 0.26 -3.66 -5.04
CA ILE A 18 -0.91 -2.76 -5.00
C ILE A 18 -0.51 -1.33 -5.41
N THR A 19 0.74 -0.97 -5.19
CA THR A 19 1.31 0.35 -5.51
C THR A 19 2.11 0.33 -6.83
N ASP A 20 2.62 -0.83 -7.28
CA ASP A 20 3.50 -0.95 -8.45
C ASP A 20 2.80 -0.55 -9.76
N LEU A 21 3.24 0.57 -10.35
CA LEU A 21 2.73 1.07 -11.65
C LEU A 21 3.13 0.22 -12.85
N ARG A 22 4.15 -0.63 -12.71
CA ARG A 22 4.70 -1.42 -13.83
C ARG A 22 3.92 -2.71 -14.06
N ARG A 23 3.00 -3.05 -13.17
CA ARG A 23 2.17 -4.23 -13.32
C ARG A 23 1.08 -3.97 -14.36
N PRO A 24 1.08 -4.67 -15.49
CA PRO A 24 -0.05 -4.64 -16.41
C PRO A 24 -1.26 -5.25 -15.69
N VAL A 25 -2.35 -4.50 -15.63
CA VAL A 25 -3.56 -4.94 -14.94
C VAL A 25 -4.54 -5.62 -15.89
N ASP A 26 -4.39 -5.34 -17.19
CA ASP A 26 -5.16 -5.95 -18.27
C ASP A 26 -4.43 -5.77 -19.61
N GLU A 27 -4.99 -6.37 -20.67
CA GLU A 27 -4.43 -6.28 -22.03
C GLU A 27 -4.46 -4.85 -22.61
N ASP A 28 -5.19 -3.93 -21.98
CA ASP A 28 -5.35 -2.55 -22.47
C ASP A 28 -4.27 -1.59 -21.92
N GLU A 29 -3.30 -2.07 -21.15
CA GLU A 29 -2.20 -1.28 -20.57
C GLU A 29 -2.66 -0.01 -19.83
N THR A 30 -3.90 0.04 -19.36
CA THR A 30 -4.47 1.24 -18.77
C THR A 30 -3.89 1.59 -17.40
N GLY A 31 -2.98 0.77 -16.92
CA GLY A 31 -2.25 0.97 -15.66
C GLY A 31 -3.15 1.56 -14.58
N CYS A 32 -3.76 0.74 -13.73
CA CYS A 32 -4.83 1.24 -12.89
C CYS A 32 -4.45 1.39 -11.42
N ALA A 33 -3.18 1.27 -11.07
CA ALA A 33 -2.74 1.46 -9.70
C ALA A 33 -3.10 2.87 -9.19
N TYR A 34 -3.41 2.96 -7.91
CA TYR A 34 -3.89 4.19 -7.30
C TYR A 34 -2.92 5.39 -7.43
N PRO A 35 -1.58 5.24 -7.44
CA PRO A 35 -0.66 6.37 -7.63
C PRO A 35 -0.88 7.13 -8.93
N LEU A 36 -1.11 6.42 -10.05
CA LEU A 36 -1.41 7.05 -11.34
C LEU A 36 -2.69 7.88 -11.29
N ARG A 37 -3.72 7.38 -10.58
CA ARG A 37 -4.99 8.10 -10.39
C ARG A 37 -4.83 9.33 -9.53
N VAL A 38 -4.02 9.25 -8.46
CA VAL A 38 -3.67 10.40 -7.61
C VAL A 38 -2.98 11.46 -8.45
N ALA A 39 -1.92 11.09 -9.16
CA ALA A 39 -1.15 12.03 -9.99
C ALA A 39 -2.02 12.67 -11.08
N GLY A 40 -2.82 11.88 -11.79
CA GLY A 40 -3.71 12.37 -12.85
C GLY A 40 -4.76 13.34 -12.34
N GLU A 41 -5.43 13.02 -11.24
CA GLU A 41 -6.45 13.89 -10.65
C GLU A 41 -5.84 15.17 -10.08
N TRP A 42 -4.67 15.07 -9.42
CA TRP A 42 -3.97 16.25 -8.95
C TRP A 42 -3.57 17.18 -10.09
N CYS A 43 -2.91 16.66 -11.13
CA CYS A 43 -2.49 17.45 -12.29
C CYS A 43 -3.68 18.10 -13.01
N PHE A 44 -4.82 17.41 -13.09
CA PHE A 44 -6.04 17.95 -13.66
C PHE A 44 -6.62 19.11 -12.85
N ARG A 45 -6.66 18.97 -11.52
CA ARG A 45 -7.20 20.01 -10.63
C ARG A 45 -6.27 21.18 -10.39
N HIS A 46 -4.96 20.96 -10.46
CA HIS A 46 -3.93 21.92 -10.08
C HIS A 46 -2.83 22.08 -11.14
N PRO A 47 -3.19 22.47 -12.39
CA PRO A 47 -2.21 22.60 -13.47
C PRO A 47 -1.15 23.69 -13.22
N ASP A 48 -1.42 24.59 -12.28
CA ASP A 48 -0.53 25.64 -11.80
C ASP A 48 0.43 25.20 -10.68
N ARG A 49 0.24 23.98 -10.16
CA ARG A 49 1.07 23.39 -9.09
C ARG A 49 1.73 22.09 -9.53
N PRO A 50 2.78 22.15 -10.35
CA PRO A 50 3.48 20.96 -10.81
C PRO A 50 4.15 20.22 -9.64
N VAL A 51 3.93 18.92 -9.55
CA VAL A 51 4.49 18.00 -8.55
C VAL A 51 5.26 16.92 -9.28
N THR A 52 6.41 16.52 -8.76
CA THR A 52 7.14 15.34 -9.24
C THR A 52 6.58 14.10 -8.57
N TRP A 53 6.12 13.14 -9.38
CA TRP A 53 5.57 11.88 -8.93
C TRP A 53 6.55 10.75 -9.19
N LEU A 54 6.93 10.03 -8.15
CA LEU A 54 7.84 8.89 -8.22
C LEU A 54 7.10 7.65 -7.70
N ASN A 55 7.39 6.50 -8.29
CA ASN A 55 6.92 5.22 -7.79
C ASN A 55 8.05 4.20 -7.84
N THR A 56 8.42 3.71 -6.66
CA THR A 56 9.48 2.71 -6.46
C THR A 56 8.94 1.41 -5.88
N ALA A 57 7.61 1.23 -5.90
CA ALA A 57 7.00 -0.02 -5.46
C ALA A 57 7.42 -1.18 -6.34
N ASN A 58 7.47 -2.38 -5.77
CA ASN A 58 7.81 -3.59 -6.49
C ASN A 58 6.91 -4.75 -6.05
N ALA A 59 6.32 -5.42 -7.03
CA ALA A 59 5.37 -6.50 -6.79
C ALA A 59 6.01 -7.63 -5.97
N GLY A 60 5.32 -8.08 -4.92
CA GLY A 60 5.77 -9.15 -4.04
C GLY A 60 6.60 -8.69 -2.84
N ASP A 61 7.03 -7.42 -2.80
CA ASP A 61 7.87 -6.94 -1.70
C ASP A 61 7.18 -7.05 -0.34
N LYS A 62 7.97 -7.45 0.62
CA LYS A 62 7.73 -7.42 2.05
C LYS A 62 8.51 -6.26 2.69
N VAL A 63 8.27 -5.99 3.95
CA VAL A 63 9.02 -4.94 4.68
C VAL A 63 10.53 -5.15 4.60
N VAL A 64 10.99 -6.40 4.70
CA VAL A 64 12.43 -6.75 4.62
C VAL A 64 13.02 -6.52 3.23
N ASP A 65 12.25 -6.67 2.18
CA ASP A 65 12.69 -6.41 0.80
C ASP A 65 12.85 -4.91 0.58
N LEU A 66 11.92 -4.10 1.09
CA LEU A 66 12.05 -2.64 1.08
C LEU A 66 13.34 -2.18 1.77
N GLU A 67 13.71 -2.79 2.91
CA GLU A 67 14.94 -2.44 3.63
C GLU A 67 16.19 -2.59 2.75
N THR A 68 16.25 -3.62 1.90
CA THR A 68 17.43 -3.89 1.05
C THR A 68 17.70 -2.82 0.00
N ARG A 69 16.67 -2.11 -0.44
CA ARG A 69 16.73 -1.11 -1.52
C ARG A 69 16.38 0.31 -1.05
N TRP A 70 16.11 0.50 0.26
CA TRP A 70 15.58 1.75 0.81
C TRP A 70 16.46 2.95 0.56
N GLN A 71 17.78 2.79 0.71
CA GLN A 71 18.72 3.87 0.50
C GLN A 71 18.67 4.41 -0.93
N THR A 72 18.79 3.51 -1.92
CA THR A 72 18.89 3.89 -3.33
C THR A 72 17.55 4.32 -3.93
N ASP A 73 16.47 3.65 -3.53
CA ASP A 73 15.17 3.84 -4.17
C ASP A 73 14.35 4.96 -3.52
N VAL A 74 14.62 5.24 -2.24
CA VAL A 74 13.82 6.21 -1.48
C VAL A 74 14.65 7.35 -0.92
N LEU A 75 15.67 7.05 -0.12
CA LEU A 75 16.41 8.12 0.60
C LEU A 75 17.22 9.01 -0.34
N ASP A 76 17.87 8.43 -1.35
CA ASP A 76 18.69 9.19 -2.32
C ASP A 76 17.86 10.13 -3.21
N ALA A 77 16.56 9.88 -3.34
CA ALA A 77 15.63 10.76 -4.08
C ALA A 77 15.18 11.99 -3.27
N HIS A 78 15.45 12.04 -1.96
CA HIS A 78 15.08 13.13 -1.06
C HIS A 78 13.61 13.59 -1.22
N PRO A 79 12.61 12.69 -1.10
CA PRO A 79 11.21 13.06 -1.30
C PRO A 79 10.68 13.94 -0.17
N ASP A 80 9.81 14.89 -0.53
CA ASP A 80 9.11 15.74 0.44
C ASP A 80 7.95 14.98 1.11
N VAL A 81 7.34 14.04 0.37
CA VAL A 81 6.23 13.20 0.84
C VAL A 81 6.49 11.75 0.42
N VAL A 82 6.37 10.81 1.33
CA VAL A 82 6.42 9.37 1.04
C VAL A 82 5.12 8.69 1.45
N SER A 83 4.51 7.98 0.51
CA SER A 83 3.32 7.15 0.72
C SER A 83 3.70 5.68 0.65
N ILE A 84 3.41 4.91 1.70
CA ILE A 84 3.84 3.52 1.84
C ILE A 84 2.61 2.63 2.06
N LEU A 85 2.51 1.58 1.23
CA LEU A 85 1.55 0.48 1.41
C LEU A 85 2.33 -0.84 1.28
N VAL A 86 2.53 -1.54 2.39
CA VAL A 86 3.22 -2.83 2.48
C VAL A 86 2.66 -3.62 3.65
N GLY A 87 2.71 -4.95 3.58
CA GLY A 87 2.32 -5.82 4.69
C GLY A 87 1.49 -7.03 4.29
N VAL A 88 0.79 -6.97 3.14
CA VAL A 88 -0.03 -8.11 2.69
C VAL A 88 0.87 -9.31 2.31
N ASN A 89 2.04 -9.08 1.75
CA ASN A 89 2.99 -10.16 1.44
C ASN A 89 3.68 -10.70 2.69
N ASP A 90 3.76 -9.89 3.73
CA ASP A 90 4.36 -10.25 5.01
C ASP A 90 3.53 -11.29 5.79
N MET A 91 2.23 -11.46 5.47
CA MET A 91 1.39 -12.53 6.03
C MET A 91 1.55 -13.87 5.31
N GLY A 92 2.36 -13.94 4.26
CA GLY A 92 2.64 -15.20 3.54
C GLY A 92 1.51 -15.68 2.63
N TRP A 93 0.63 -14.83 2.18
CA TRP A 93 -0.49 -15.24 1.31
C TRP A 93 -0.05 -15.84 -0.04
N HIS A 94 1.16 -15.54 -0.49
CA HIS A 94 1.76 -16.19 -1.66
C HIS A 94 2.33 -17.57 -1.36
N THR A 95 2.46 -17.91 -0.09
CA THR A 95 3.19 -19.09 0.33
C THR A 95 2.24 -20.24 0.58
N LEU A 96 1.78 -20.84 -0.51
CA LEU A 96 1.44 -22.26 -0.45
C LEU A 96 2.72 -23.12 -0.50
N ASP A 97 3.89 -22.49 -0.58
CA ASP A 97 5.18 -23.10 -0.35
C ASP A 97 5.36 -23.28 1.15
N PRO A 98 5.54 -24.53 1.66
CA PRO A 98 5.81 -24.79 3.06
C PRO A 98 7.11 -24.11 3.57
N ASP A 99 8.00 -23.68 2.67
CA ASP A 99 9.18 -22.89 2.97
C ASP A 99 8.92 -21.38 2.86
N GLY A 100 7.68 -20.96 2.62
CA GLY A 100 7.29 -19.55 2.48
C GLY A 100 7.52 -18.79 3.78
N TYR A 101 8.33 -17.74 3.67
CA TYR A 101 8.72 -16.94 4.82
C TYR A 101 7.66 -15.91 5.16
N VAL A 102 6.93 -16.15 6.25
CA VAL A 102 6.04 -15.18 6.89
C VAL A 102 6.89 -14.29 7.80
N ILE A 103 6.72 -12.97 7.70
CA ILE A 103 7.43 -12.03 8.56
C ILE A 103 6.70 -11.93 9.90
N PRO A 104 7.31 -12.30 11.04
CA PRO A 104 6.69 -12.11 12.34
C PRO A 104 6.38 -10.62 12.60
N VAL A 105 5.31 -10.34 13.37
CA VAL A 105 4.86 -8.96 13.60
C VAL A 105 5.94 -8.08 14.23
N GLU A 106 6.76 -8.61 15.12
CA GLU A 106 7.85 -7.88 15.76
C GLU A 106 8.94 -7.49 14.74
N GLU A 107 9.24 -8.39 13.81
CA GLU A 107 10.20 -8.12 12.72
C GLU A 107 9.60 -7.13 11.71
N PHE A 108 8.34 -7.29 11.34
CA PHE A 108 7.60 -6.35 10.51
C PHE A 108 7.62 -4.94 11.09
N GLN A 109 7.23 -4.80 12.36
CA GLN A 109 7.20 -3.50 13.03
C GLN A 109 8.60 -2.89 13.13
N ALA A 110 9.60 -3.68 13.51
CA ALA A 110 10.98 -3.19 13.64
C ALA A 110 11.58 -2.81 12.28
N GLY A 111 11.32 -3.60 11.23
CA GLY A 111 11.73 -3.28 9.85
C GLY A 111 11.07 -2.00 9.36
N TYR A 112 9.78 -1.89 9.51
CA TYR A 112 9.04 -0.70 9.10
C TYR A 112 9.52 0.55 9.86
N ASP A 113 9.79 0.43 11.16
CA ASP A 113 10.35 1.50 11.98
C ASP A 113 11.71 1.99 11.43
N ARG A 114 12.59 1.07 11.01
CA ARG A 114 13.88 1.41 10.37
C ARG A 114 13.71 2.12 9.02
N LEU A 115 12.64 1.84 8.28
CA LEU A 115 12.31 2.58 7.05
C LEU A 115 11.86 4.01 7.34
N LEU A 116 11.02 4.22 8.36
CA LEU A 116 10.43 5.51 8.66
C LEU A 116 11.37 6.47 9.37
N ALA A 117 12.23 5.97 10.25
CA ALA A 117 13.10 6.80 11.08
C ALA A 117 13.96 7.80 10.31
N PRO A 118 14.69 7.43 9.23
CA PRO A 118 15.49 8.37 8.46
C PRO A 118 14.63 9.40 7.70
N LEU A 119 13.46 9.03 7.21
CA LEU A 119 12.54 9.96 6.55
C LEU A 119 12.01 11.01 7.52
N ALA A 120 11.56 10.58 8.69
CA ALA A 120 11.09 11.49 9.74
C ALA A 120 12.20 12.43 10.21
N ALA A 121 13.43 11.92 10.36
CA ALA A 121 14.60 12.74 10.70
C ALA A 121 14.95 13.78 9.62
N ALA A 122 14.66 13.48 8.35
CA ALA A 122 14.82 14.42 7.24
C ALA A 122 13.65 15.42 7.12
N GLY A 123 12.57 15.25 7.88
CA GLY A 123 11.38 16.11 7.82
C GLY A 123 10.42 15.74 6.67
N THR A 124 10.58 14.57 6.07
CA THR A 124 9.66 14.04 5.05
C THR A 124 8.28 13.82 5.66
N GLN A 125 7.23 14.25 4.98
CA GLN A 125 5.86 13.96 5.38
C GLN A 125 5.48 12.52 5.02
N LEU A 126 4.87 11.80 5.95
CA LEU A 126 4.59 10.37 5.81
C LEU A 126 3.09 10.13 5.66
N ILE A 127 2.74 9.27 4.69
CA ILE A 127 1.41 8.69 4.53
C ILE A 127 1.57 7.18 4.62
N LEU A 128 1.02 6.58 5.66
CA LEU A 128 0.96 5.14 5.83
C LEU A 128 -0.42 4.64 5.43
N ILE A 129 -0.46 3.59 4.63
CA ILE A 129 -1.70 2.95 4.20
C ILE A 129 -1.72 1.56 4.83
N GLU A 130 -2.81 1.23 5.54
CA GLU A 130 -2.99 -0.11 6.09
C GLU A 130 -2.89 -1.17 5.00
N PRO A 131 -2.16 -2.27 5.21
CA PRO A 131 -2.40 -3.48 4.45
C PRO A 131 -3.82 -3.98 4.72
N PHE A 132 -4.46 -4.60 3.76
CA PHE A 132 -5.84 -5.05 3.87
C PHE A 132 -6.06 -6.43 3.24
N LEU A 133 -7.12 -7.12 3.69
CA LEU A 133 -7.53 -8.40 3.15
C LEU A 133 -9.06 -8.48 3.13
N LEU A 134 -9.63 -8.49 1.92
CA LEU A 134 -11.07 -8.67 1.74
C LEU A 134 -11.47 -10.15 1.78
N PRO A 135 -12.64 -10.49 2.35
CA PRO A 135 -13.10 -11.86 2.48
C PRO A 135 -13.67 -12.39 1.15
N ILE A 136 -12.80 -12.74 0.22
CA ILE A 136 -13.19 -13.38 -1.05
C ILE A 136 -12.85 -14.85 -1.00
N ASP A 137 -13.85 -15.70 -1.22
CA ASP A 137 -13.67 -17.13 -1.33
C ASP A 137 -13.33 -17.53 -2.77
N GLY A 138 -12.33 -18.37 -2.95
CA GLY A 138 -11.97 -18.93 -4.26
C GLY A 138 -10.55 -18.60 -4.73
N VAL A 139 -10.36 -18.55 -6.02
CA VAL A 139 -9.09 -18.62 -6.73
C VAL A 139 -8.10 -17.55 -6.31
N VAL A 140 -6.91 -17.97 -5.90
CA VAL A 140 -5.72 -17.14 -5.82
C VAL A 140 -5.00 -17.19 -7.17
N GLU A 141 -4.52 -16.05 -7.64
CA GLU A 141 -3.85 -15.90 -8.93
C GLU A 141 -2.65 -16.85 -9.10
N ALA A 142 -2.35 -17.19 -10.37
CA ALA A 142 -1.12 -17.87 -10.78
C ALA A 142 -0.89 -19.31 -10.30
N GLY A 143 -1.90 -20.16 -10.42
CA GLY A 143 -1.70 -21.62 -10.32
C GLY A 143 -1.66 -22.16 -8.88
N VAL A 144 -2.02 -21.34 -7.94
CA VAL A 144 -2.22 -21.71 -6.55
C VAL A 144 -3.61 -22.33 -6.38
N ALA A 145 -3.73 -23.42 -5.60
CA ALA A 145 -4.99 -24.06 -5.28
C ALA A 145 -5.98 -23.05 -4.64
N SER A 146 -7.27 -23.27 -4.83
CA SER A 146 -8.28 -22.40 -4.20
C SER A 146 -8.09 -22.35 -2.69
N VAL A 147 -7.92 -21.12 -2.17
CA VAL A 147 -7.78 -20.88 -0.75
C VAL A 147 -9.15 -20.95 -0.10
N GLY A 148 -9.25 -21.79 0.93
CA GLY A 148 -10.47 -21.98 1.69
C GLY A 148 -10.64 -20.93 2.80
N PRO A 149 -11.81 -20.97 3.50
CA PRO A 149 -12.08 -20.04 4.61
C PRO A 149 -11.09 -20.16 5.78
N GLU A 150 -10.52 -21.35 6.01
CA GLU A 150 -9.58 -21.56 7.13
C GLU A 150 -8.23 -20.90 6.86
N GLU A 151 -7.67 -21.05 5.65
CA GLU A 151 -6.43 -20.39 5.26
C GLU A 151 -6.58 -18.84 5.32
N ARG A 152 -7.74 -18.33 4.89
CA ARG A 152 -8.02 -16.88 4.99
C ARG A 152 -8.09 -16.42 6.44
N LYS A 153 -8.64 -17.22 7.31
CA LYS A 153 -8.68 -16.91 8.74
C LYS A 153 -7.28 -16.89 9.36
N GLU A 154 -6.41 -17.79 8.93
CA GLU A 154 -5.00 -17.79 9.34
C GLU A 154 -4.28 -16.52 8.84
N TRP A 155 -4.45 -16.17 7.56
CA TRP A 155 -3.89 -14.94 7.01
C TRP A 155 -4.41 -13.69 7.73
N ARG A 156 -5.71 -13.66 8.03
CA ARG A 156 -6.29 -12.54 8.76
C ARG A 156 -5.71 -12.44 10.17
N ALA A 157 -5.55 -13.57 10.87
CA ALA A 157 -4.97 -13.61 12.20
C ALA A 157 -3.50 -13.11 12.22
N ASP A 158 -2.76 -13.32 11.12
CA ASP A 158 -1.39 -12.81 10.98
C ASP A 158 -1.36 -11.34 10.53
N LEU A 159 -2.32 -10.90 9.71
CA LEU A 159 -2.38 -9.52 9.22
C LEU A 159 -2.85 -8.52 10.27
N ASP A 160 -3.82 -8.88 11.11
CA ASP A 160 -4.40 -7.97 12.11
C ASP A 160 -3.33 -7.33 13.01
N PRO A 161 -2.38 -8.05 13.62
CA PRO A 161 -1.33 -7.43 14.41
C PRO A 161 -0.38 -6.54 13.59
N LYS A 162 -0.22 -6.79 12.29
CA LYS A 162 0.56 -5.91 11.40
C LYS A 162 -0.17 -4.60 11.11
N ILE A 163 -1.49 -4.64 10.96
CA ILE A 163 -2.31 -3.41 10.86
C ILE A 163 -2.15 -2.57 12.11
N GLU A 164 -2.23 -3.18 13.30
CA GLU A 164 -2.01 -2.47 14.58
C GLU A 164 -0.59 -1.89 14.68
N ALA A 165 0.42 -2.59 14.15
CA ALA A 165 1.77 -2.08 14.09
C ALA A 165 1.88 -0.83 13.19
N VAL A 166 1.17 -0.80 12.06
CA VAL A 166 1.10 0.38 11.17
C VAL A 166 0.45 1.56 11.89
N HIS A 167 -0.62 1.33 12.67
CA HIS A 167 -1.24 2.37 13.51
C HIS A 167 -0.26 2.95 14.52
N ALA A 168 0.42 2.08 15.27
CA ALA A 168 1.40 2.49 16.27
C ALA A 168 2.56 3.30 15.65
N LEU A 169 3.01 2.93 14.47
CA LEU A 169 4.03 3.65 13.72
C LEU A 169 3.51 4.99 13.19
N ALA A 170 2.27 5.05 12.72
CA ALA A 170 1.66 6.31 12.28
C ALA A 170 1.57 7.30 13.46
N GLU A 171 1.17 6.86 14.65
CA GLU A 171 1.16 7.68 15.85
C GLU A 171 2.59 8.11 16.24
N LYS A 172 3.55 7.18 16.25
CA LYS A 172 4.95 7.46 16.64
C LYS A 172 5.59 8.55 15.79
N TYR A 173 5.31 8.57 14.49
CA TYR A 173 5.93 9.48 13.52
C TYR A 173 5.04 10.65 13.10
N ASP A 174 3.87 10.85 13.74
CA ASP A 174 2.86 11.85 13.34
C ASP A 174 2.52 11.74 11.84
N ALA A 175 2.47 10.50 11.34
CA ALA A 175 2.17 10.20 9.94
C ALA A 175 0.67 10.23 9.68
N HIS A 176 0.28 10.60 8.47
CA HIS A 176 -1.10 10.43 8.02
C HIS A 176 -1.39 8.95 7.79
N LEU A 177 -2.51 8.47 8.33
CA LEU A 177 -2.96 7.09 8.15
C LEU A 177 -4.16 7.04 7.19
N ILE A 178 -4.10 6.16 6.20
CA ILE A 178 -5.25 5.74 5.42
C ILE A 178 -5.69 4.37 5.95
N PRO A 179 -6.85 4.29 6.64
CA PRO A 179 -7.36 3.05 7.21
C PRO A 179 -7.99 2.18 6.10
N ALA A 180 -7.16 1.63 5.22
CA ALA A 180 -7.61 0.96 4.01
C ALA A 180 -8.39 -0.33 4.31
N ASP A 181 -8.01 -1.09 5.33
CA ASP A 181 -8.72 -2.30 5.72
C ASP A 181 -10.14 -2.00 6.17
N THR A 182 -10.30 -1.06 7.11
CA THR A 182 -11.61 -0.60 7.57
C THR A 182 -12.42 0.02 6.43
N MET A 183 -11.81 0.86 5.61
CA MET A 183 -12.46 1.48 4.46
C MET A 183 -13.02 0.44 3.49
N PHE A 184 -12.24 -0.56 3.14
CA PHE A 184 -12.71 -1.61 2.24
C PHE A 184 -13.76 -2.53 2.87
N ALA A 185 -13.68 -2.81 4.17
CA ALA A 185 -14.71 -3.53 4.89
C ALA A 185 -16.06 -2.80 4.86
N GLU A 186 -16.07 -1.49 5.09
CA GLU A 186 -17.26 -0.64 4.99
C GLU A 186 -17.85 -0.60 3.58
N LEU A 187 -17.00 -0.42 2.57
CA LEU A 187 -17.40 -0.40 1.18
C LEU A 187 -17.98 -1.76 0.75
N ALA A 188 -17.33 -2.86 1.12
CA ALA A 188 -17.76 -4.22 0.81
C ALA A 188 -19.09 -4.60 1.46
N ALA A 189 -19.43 -4.04 2.61
CA ALA A 189 -20.72 -4.26 3.27
C ALA A 189 -21.92 -3.85 2.41
N THR A 190 -21.73 -2.95 1.46
CA THR A 190 -22.80 -2.46 0.56
C THR A 190 -22.86 -3.19 -0.77
N THR A 191 -21.71 -3.58 -1.32
CA THR A 191 -21.61 -4.06 -2.72
C THR A 191 -21.08 -5.48 -2.85
N GLY A 192 -20.61 -6.07 -1.77
CA GLY A 192 -19.79 -7.29 -1.78
C GLY A 192 -18.31 -6.99 -2.00
N PRO A 193 -17.41 -7.87 -1.50
CA PRO A 193 -15.97 -7.66 -1.58
C PRO A 193 -15.42 -7.76 -3.00
N GLU A 194 -16.02 -8.58 -3.88
CA GLU A 194 -15.59 -8.82 -5.25
C GLU A 194 -15.66 -7.56 -6.13
N TYR A 195 -16.49 -6.59 -5.75
CA TYR A 195 -16.54 -5.30 -6.44
C TYR A 195 -15.25 -4.50 -6.24
N TRP A 196 -14.57 -4.70 -5.11
CA TRP A 196 -13.39 -3.91 -4.71
C TRP A 196 -12.07 -4.63 -4.93
N SER A 197 -12.08 -5.95 -4.92
CA SER A 197 -10.89 -6.78 -5.19
C SER A 197 -11.31 -8.09 -5.87
N ALA A 198 -10.47 -8.61 -6.76
CA ALA A 198 -10.74 -9.87 -7.44
C ALA A 198 -10.31 -11.09 -6.62
N ASP A 199 -9.31 -10.95 -5.77
CA ASP A 199 -8.67 -12.02 -4.99
C ASP A 199 -8.60 -11.76 -3.49
N GLY A 200 -9.11 -10.61 -3.05
CA GLY A 200 -9.07 -10.15 -1.67
C GLY A 200 -7.88 -9.26 -1.34
N VAL A 201 -6.86 -9.21 -2.20
CA VAL A 201 -5.61 -8.46 -2.04
C VAL A 201 -5.49 -7.34 -3.08
N HIS A 202 -5.61 -7.68 -4.36
CA HIS A 202 -5.41 -6.72 -5.44
C HIS A 202 -6.71 -5.97 -5.76
N PRO A 203 -6.72 -4.63 -5.62
CA PRO A 203 -7.91 -3.84 -5.88
C PRO A 203 -8.32 -3.89 -7.35
N THR A 204 -9.63 -3.88 -7.60
CA THR A 204 -10.19 -3.58 -8.92
C THR A 204 -9.94 -2.12 -9.30
N ALA A 205 -10.34 -1.73 -10.49
CA ALA A 205 -10.33 -0.32 -10.90
C ALA A 205 -11.09 0.58 -9.91
N ALA A 206 -12.21 0.10 -9.33
CA ALA A 206 -12.96 0.81 -8.30
C ALA A 206 -12.20 0.88 -6.97
N GLY A 207 -11.55 -0.22 -6.56
CA GLY A 207 -10.73 -0.28 -5.36
C GLY A 207 -9.54 0.67 -5.41
N HIS A 208 -8.82 0.69 -6.54
CA HIS A 208 -7.74 1.67 -6.74
C HIS A 208 -8.24 3.12 -6.73
N HIS A 209 -9.46 3.38 -7.24
CA HIS A 209 -10.05 4.71 -7.18
C HIS A 209 -10.43 5.11 -5.74
N ALA A 210 -10.89 4.16 -4.93
CA ALA A 210 -11.17 4.40 -3.51
C ALA A 210 -9.90 4.79 -2.76
N LEU A 211 -8.78 4.07 -2.95
CA LEU A 211 -7.47 4.41 -2.38
C LEU A 211 -7.01 5.80 -2.82
N ALA A 212 -7.09 6.10 -4.12
CA ALA A 212 -6.70 7.41 -4.65
C ALA A 212 -7.55 8.54 -4.06
N THR A 213 -8.85 8.31 -3.89
CA THR A 213 -9.77 9.29 -3.29
C THR A 213 -9.43 9.53 -1.81
N ALA A 214 -9.15 8.46 -1.06
CA ALA A 214 -8.72 8.57 0.35
C ALA A 214 -7.40 9.35 0.47
N TRP A 215 -6.44 9.06 -0.41
CA TRP A 215 -5.15 9.74 -0.45
C TRP A 215 -5.30 11.23 -0.75
N LEU A 216 -6.07 11.58 -1.77
CA LEU A 216 -6.28 12.99 -2.17
C LEU A 216 -6.99 13.83 -1.10
N ARG A 217 -7.79 13.21 -0.22
CA ARG A 217 -8.41 13.92 0.93
C ARG A 217 -7.39 14.39 1.96
N LEU A 218 -6.20 13.82 1.96
CA LEU A 218 -5.11 14.22 2.85
C LEU A 218 -4.35 15.45 2.33
N THR A 219 -4.59 15.88 1.09
CA THR A 219 -3.79 16.91 0.41
C THR A 219 -4.60 18.18 0.10
N THR A 220 -3.87 19.32 0.06
CA THR A 220 -4.44 20.64 -0.30
C THR A 220 -3.48 21.42 -1.19
#